data_1c2950b6b93cdeb5e1e38ad9bfc2ba86
#
_entry.id   1c2950b6b93cdeb5e1e38ad9bfc2ba86
#
_cell.length_a   1.000
_cell.length_b   1.000
_cell.length_c   1.000
_cell.angle_alpha   90.00
_cell.angle_beta   90.00
_cell.angle_gamma   90.00
#
_symmetry.space_group_name_H-M   'P 1'
#
loop_
_entity.id
_entity.type
_entity.pdbx_description
1 polymer ?
#
loop_
_entity_poly.entity_id
_entity_poly.type
_entity_poly.pdbx_seq_one_letter_code
_entity_poly.pdbx_strand_id
1 'polypeptide(L)'
;MAIDHGLVAWVAEAMEPVGTVSSRAMMGGAMLYLDGVVFAIVDDDALWFKADKVSDAEWDAAGAARFTYEMGEGRTGSMNYRRAPDAVYDDAEELRRCAGLAVEAGVRGPAKRKK
;
A
#
# COMPACT_ATOMS: atom_id res chain seq x y z
N MET A 1 13.41 12.73 -5.69
CA MET A 1 13.04 11.43 -5.83
C MET A 1 11.90 11.24 -6.74
N ALA A 2 12.03 10.44 -7.66
CA ALA A 2 11.01 10.27 -8.67
C ALA A 2 10.03 9.18 -8.29
N ILE A 3 8.78 9.37 -8.69
CA ILE A 3 7.79 8.32 -8.55
C ILE A 3 8.07 7.27 -9.61
N ASP A 4 7.98 6.00 -9.23
CA ASP A 4 8.14 4.94 -10.20
C ASP A 4 6.83 4.79 -10.98
N HIS A 5 6.73 5.50 -12.07
CA HIS A 5 5.50 5.51 -12.87
C HIS A 5 5.22 4.15 -13.50
N GLY A 6 6.25 3.37 -13.79
CA GLY A 6 6.04 2.03 -14.31
C GLY A 6 5.38 1.12 -13.29
N LEU A 7 5.74 1.25 -12.03
CA LEU A 7 5.12 0.48 -10.97
C LEU A 7 3.67 0.89 -10.78
N VAL A 8 3.40 2.19 -10.80
CA VAL A 8 2.04 2.68 -10.69
C VAL A 8 1.19 2.13 -11.83
N ALA A 9 1.73 2.15 -13.06
CA ALA A 9 1.00 1.63 -14.21
C ALA A 9 0.74 0.13 -14.09
N TRP A 10 1.73 -0.61 -13.57
CA TRP A 10 1.56 -2.05 -13.39
C TRP A 10 0.41 -2.34 -12.42
N VAL A 11 0.37 -1.60 -11.30
CA VAL A 11 -0.69 -1.80 -10.32
C VAL A 11 -2.04 -1.46 -10.93
N ALA A 12 -2.12 -0.34 -11.65
CA ALA A 12 -3.38 0.07 -12.25
C ALA A 12 -3.88 -0.97 -13.24
N GLU A 13 -2.97 -1.50 -14.04
CA GLU A 13 -3.34 -2.49 -15.03
C GLU A 13 -3.80 -3.80 -14.38
N ALA A 14 -3.07 -4.25 -13.37
CA ALA A 14 -3.40 -5.51 -12.70
C ALA A 14 -4.74 -5.40 -11.97
N MET A 15 -5.09 -4.20 -11.50
CA MET A 15 -6.32 -4.01 -10.75
C MET A 15 -7.52 -3.67 -11.62
N GLU A 16 -7.33 -3.54 -12.94
CA GLU A 16 -8.42 -3.17 -13.82
C GLU A 16 -9.67 -4.02 -13.65
N PRO A 17 -9.56 -5.35 -13.53
CA PRO A 17 -10.77 -6.14 -13.33
C PRO A 17 -11.50 -5.87 -12.01
N VAL A 18 -10.81 -5.25 -11.05
CA VAL A 18 -11.39 -5.00 -9.74
C VAL A 18 -11.97 -3.60 -9.66
N GLY A 19 -11.30 -2.63 -10.25
CA GLY A 19 -11.77 -1.25 -10.20
C GLY A 19 -10.74 -0.30 -10.79
N THR A 20 -10.96 0.98 -10.59
CA THR A 20 -10.11 2.02 -11.16
C THR A 20 -9.11 2.52 -10.13
N VAL A 21 -7.83 2.46 -10.50
CA VAL A 21 -6.77 2.94 -9.64
C VAL A 21 -6.44 4.37 -10.02
N SER A 22 -6.36 5.23 -9.01
CA SER A 22 -5.87 6.59 -9.19
C SER A 22 -4.72 6.81 -8.22
N SER A 23 -3.95 7.87 -8.45
CA SER A 23 -2.80 8.13 -7.62
C SER A 23 -2.69 9.60 -7.30
N ARG A 24 -2.03 9.89 -6.20
CA ARG A 24 -1.78 11.26 -5.81
C ARG A 24 -0.35 11.34 -5.30
N ALA A 25 0.42 12.27 -5.85
CA ALA A 25 1.82 12.43 -5.44
C ALA A 25 1.89 12.88 -3.99
N MET A 26 2.86 12.35 -3.26
CA MET A 26 3.08 12.78 -1.91
C MET A 26 4.52 12.48 -1.51
N MET A 27 5.22 13.48 -1.02
CA MET A 27 6.54 13.34 -0.40
C MET A 27 7.50 12.37 -1.10
N GLY A 28 7.62 12.52 -2.39
CA GLY A 28 8.55 11.70 -3.15
C GLY A 28 8.00 10.38 -3.62
N GLY A 29 6.76 10.09 -3.29
CA GLY A 29 6.11 8.87 -3.74
C GLY A 29 4.70 9.16 -4.20
N ALA A 30 3.84 8.17 -4.12
CA ALA A 30 2.45 8.33 -4.51
C ALA A 30 1.57 7.46 -3.63
N MET A 31 0.39 7.99 -3.29
CA MET A 31 -0.64 7.18 -2.66
C MET A 31 -1.55 6.65 -3.74
N LEU A 32 -1.94 5.41 -3.63
CA LEU A 32 -2.80 4.76 -4.62
C LEU A 32 -4.16 4.51 -4.02
N TYR A 33 -5.19 4.76 -4.83
CA TYR A 33 -6.59 4.61 -4.45
C TYR A 33 -7.28 3.67 -5.41
N LEU A 34 -8.17 2.82 -4.89
CA LEU A 34 -9.03 2.01 -5.74
C LEU A 34 -10.43 2.54 -5.57
N ASP A 35 -11.00 3.11 -6.63
CA ASP A 35 -12.33 3.71 -6.60
C ASP A 35 -12.46 4.68 -5.42
N GLY A 36 -11.40 5.44 -5.18
CA GLY A 36 -11.39 6.45 -4.13
C GLY A 36 -10.98 5.97 -2.76
N VAL A 37 -10.70 4.68 -2.60
CA VAL A 37 -10.28 4.12 -1.31
C VAL A 37 -8.77 3.91 -1.32
N VAL A 38 -8.08 4.55 -0.38
CA VAL A 38 -6.62 4.41 -0.32
C VAL A 38 -6.25 2.98 0.04
N PHE A 39 -5.28 2.41 -0.65
CA PHE A 39 -4.88 1.05 -0.36
C PHE A 39 -3.37 0.81 -0.42
N ALA A 40 -2.61 1.73 -0.97
CA ALA A 40 -1.18 1.47 -1.13
C ALA A 40 -0.38 2.75 -1.27
N ILE A 41 0.93 2.62 -1.09
CA ILE A 41 1.88 3.70 -1.32
C ILE A 41 2.96 3.14 -2.22
N VAL A 42 3.39 3.94 -3.19
CA VAL A 42 4.60 3.67 -3.95
C VAL A 42 5.67 4.62 -3.42
N ASP A 43 6.77 4.07 -2.93
CA ASP A 43 7.87 4.86 -2.38
C ASP A 43 9.14 4.34 -3.02
N ASP A 44 9.83 5.18 -3.77
CA ASP A 44 10.94 4.77 -4.62
C ASP A 44 10.43 3.70 -5.58
N ASP A 45 11.00 2.52 -5.55
CA ASP A 45 10.59 1.47 -6.46
C ASP A 45 9.86 0.35 -5.71
N ALA A 46 9.32 0.64 -4.55
CA ALA A 46 8.66 -0.37 -3.74
C ALA A 46 7.20 -0.04 -3.53
N LEU A 47 6.40 -1.08 -3.44
CA LEU A 47 4.97 -0.96 -3.19
C LEU A 47 4.69 -1.39 -1.75
N TRP A 48 3.86 -0.61 -1.06
CA TRP A 48 3.52 -0.87 0.32
C TRP A 48 2.01 -0.88 0.43
N PHE A 49 1.44 -1.94 0.98
CA PHE A 49 0.00 -2.09 1.10
C PHE A 49 -0.50 -1.63 2.45
N LYS A 50 -1.65 -0.99 2.45
CA LYS A 50 -2.26 -0.52 3.68
C LYS A 50 -2.68 -1.69 4.55
N ALA A 51 -2.42 -1.60 5.85
CA ALA A 51 -2.79 -2.63 6.79
C ALA A 51 -3.51 -2.01 7.98
N ASP A 52 -4.09 -2.85 8.83
CA ASP A 52 -4.70 -2.39 10.06
C ASP A 52 -4.67 -3.57 11.03
N LYS A 53 -5.23 -3.38 12.21
CA LYS A 53 -5.18 -4.43 13.23
C LYS A 53 -5.83 -5.73 12.76
N VAL A 54 -6.85 -5.63 11.94
CA VAL A 54 -7.54 -6.82 11.45
C VAL A 54 -6.65 -7.62 10.51
N SER A 55 -5.91 -6.94 9.64
CA SER A 55 -5.08 -7.63 8.65
C SER A 55 -3.67 -7.90 9.10
N ASP A 56 -3.24 -7.32 10.23
CA ASP A 56 -1.83 -7.44 10.65
C ASP A 56 -1.36 -8.88 10.76
N ALA A 57 -2.21 -9.77 11.24
CA ALA A 57 -1.78 -11.15 11.41
C ALA A 57 -1.39 -11.80 10.09
N GLU A 58 -2.13 -11.48 9.03
CA GLU A 58 -1.80 -12.05 7.72
C GLU A 58 -0.51 -11.49 7.19
N TRP A 59 -0.29 -10.19 7.35
CA TRP A 59 0.95 -9.59 6.89
C TRP A 59 2.13 -10.08 7.70
N ASP A 60 1.95 -10.25 9.00
CA ASP A 60 3.02 -10.77 9.84
C ASP A 60 3.37 -12.21 9.46
N ALA A 61 2.37 -13.01 9.15
CA ALA A 61 2.61 -14.39 8.72
C ALA A 61 3.38 -14.43 7.40
N ALA A 62 3.18 -13.44 6.56
CA ALA A 62 3.89 -13.38 5.28
C ALA A 62 5.28 -12.76 5.42
N GLY A 63 5.65 -12.30 6.62
CA GLY A 63 6.94 -11.68 6.83
C GLY A 63 7.06 -10.28 6.22
N ALA A 64 5.94 -9.62 6.02
CA ALA A 64 5.94 -8.31 5.36
C ALA A 64 6.38 -7.22 6.34
N ALA A 65 7.42 -6.49 5.97
CA ALA A 65 7.97 -5.44 6.83
C ALA A 65 7.03 -4.25 6.90
N ARG A 66 7.07 -3.57 8.03
CA ARG A 66 6.26 -2.38 8.23
C ARG A 66 6.99 -1.15 7.71
N PHE A 67 6.26 -0.22 7.13
CA PHE A 67 6.83 1.01 6.61
C PHE A 67 7.30 1.90 7.75
N THR A 68 8.54 2.36 7.67
CA THR A 68 9.07 3.29 8.65
C THR A 68 9.70 4.48 7.93
N TYR A 69 9.83 5.58 8.62
CA TYR A 69 10.43 6.77 8.06
C TYR A 69 11.12 7.56 9.18
N GLU A 70 12.09 8.36 8.78
CA GLU A 70 12.83 9.16 9.75
C GLU A 70 12.09 10.43 10.08
N MET A 71 12.00 10.74 11.36
CA MET A 71 11.34 11.93 11.82
C MET A 71 12.32 13.02 12.20
N GLY A 72 13.59 12.78 12.03
CA GLY A 72 14.61 13.75 12.45
C GLY A 72 15.04 13.51 13.89
N GLU A 73 16.19 14.04 14.23
CA GLU A 73 16.72 13.95 15.59
C GLU A 73 16.82 12.52 16.10
N GLY A 74 17.13 11.60 15.18
CA GLY A 74 17.30 10.22 15.56
C GLY A 74 16.03 9.47 15.85
N ARG A 75 14.87 10.05 15.56
CA ARG A 75 13.60 9.39 15.82
C ARG A 75 13.04 8.76 14.56
N THR A 76 12.33 7.66 14.75
CA THR A 76 11.73 6.93 13.64
C THR A 76 10.23 6.84 13.85
N GLY A 77 9.47 7.16 12.81
CA GLY A 77 8.05 6.95 12.82
C GLY A 77 7.67 5.76 11.98
N SER A 78 6.44 5.32 12.08
CA SER A 78 5.97 4.22 11.28
C SER A 78 4.52 4.45 10.87
N MET A 79 4.14 3.82 9.76
CA MET A 79 2.77 3.79 9.33
C MET A 79 2.43 2.33 9.09
N ASN A 80 1.17 1.97 9.30
CA ASN A 80 0.83 0.57 9.13
C ASN A 80 0.56 0.27 7.66
N TYR A 81 1.66 0.29 6.91
CA TYR A 81 1.71 -0.16 5.53
C TYR A 81 2.76 -1.25 5.49
N ARG A 82 2.51 -2.28 4.70
CA ARG A 82 3.37 -3.44 4.67
C ARG A 82 3.99 -3.61 3.30
N ARG A 83 5.27 -3.97 3.29
CA ARG A 83 5.99 -4.13 2.04
C ARG A 83 5.39 -5.26 1.22
N ALA A 84 5.17 -5.01 -0.06
CA ALA A 84 4.59 -6.01 -0.93
C ALA A 84 5.53 -7.19 -1.09
N PRO A 85 5.01 -8.41 -1.07
CA PRO A 85 5.84 -9.59 -1.38
C PRO A 85 6.39 -9.50 -2.80
N ASP A 86 7.54 -10.12 -3.01
CA ASP A 86 8.20 -10.03 -4.31
C ASP A 86 7.33 -10.51 -5.47
N ALA A 87 6.49 -11.49 -5.24
CA ALA A 87 5.65 -12.05 -6.29
C ALA A 87 4.66 -11.03 -6.86
N VAL A 88 4.34 -9.99 -6.07
CA VAL A 88 3.38 -8.98 -6.51
C VAL A 88 3.86 -8.24 -7.75
N TYR A 89 5.17 -8.15 -7.93
CA TYR A 89 5.72 -7.33 -9.01
C TYR A 89 5.60 -7.99 -10.39
N ASP A 90 5.29 -9.29 -10.45
CA ASP A 90 5.15 -9.94 -11.73
C ASP A 90 4.00 -10.94 -11.78
N ASP A 91 3.17 -10.99 -10.73
CA ASP A 91 2.03 -11.90 -10.69
C ASP A 91 0.78 -11.08 -10.35
N ALA A 92 -0.04 -10.84 -11.34
CA ALA A 92 -1.21 -9.99 -11.16
C ALA A 92 -2.21 -10.58 -10.17
N GLU A 93 -2.31 -11.92 -10.12
CA GLU A 93 -3.22 -12.53 -9.15
C GLU A 93 -2.77 -12.30 -7.73
N GLU A 94 -1.46 -12.43 -7.50
CA GLU A 94 -0.94 -12.19 -6.17
C GLU A 94 -1.09 -10.72 -5.79
N LEU A 95 -0.90 -9.82 -6.75
CA LEU A 95 -1.11 -8.40 -6.50
C LEU A 95 -2.55 -8.15 -6.10
N ARG A 96 -3.50 -8.74 -6.81
CA ARG A 96 -4.92 -8.53 -6.50
C ARG A 96 -5.28 -9.10 -5.13
N ARG A 97 -4.69 -10.24 -4.75
CA ARG A 97 -4.95 -10.83 -3.45
C ARG A 97 -4.47 -9.90 -2.32
N CYS A 98 -3.25 -9.41 -2.46
CA CYS A 98 -2.71 -8.49 -1.45
C CYS A 98 -3.46 -7.17 -1.44
N ALA A 99 -3.78 -6.65 -2.62
CA ALA A 99 -4.51 -5.39 -2.70
C ALA A 99 -5.90 -5.55 -2.09
N GLY A 100 -6.51 -6.72 -2.17
CA GLY A 100 -7.79 -6.95 -1.54
C GLY A 100 -7.75 -6.76 -0.05
N LEU A 101 -6.70 -7.29 0.61
CA LEU A 101 -6.52 -7.06 2.03
C LEU A 101 -6.36 -5.57 2.33
N ALA A 102 -5.61 -4.89 1.48
CA ALA A 102 -5.33 -3.47 1.68
C ALA A 102 -6.58 -2.62 1.48
N VAL A 103 -7.38 -2.95 0.46
CA VAL A 103 -8.60 -2.21 0.22
C VAL A 103 -9.57 -2.39 1.38
N GLU A 104 -9.65 -3.59 1.94
CA GLU A 104 -10.49 -3.81 3.10
C GLU A 104 -10.06 -2.93 4.27
N ALA A 105 -8.75 -2.80 4.48
CA ALA A 105 -8.24 -1.92 5.52
C ALA A 105 -8.61 -0.47 5.23
N GLY A 106 -8.55 -0.08 3.96
CA GLY A 106 -8.92 1.28 3.58
C GLY A 106 -10.40 1.57 3.81
N VAL A 107 -11.24 0.58 3.52
CA VAL A 107 -12.68 0.74 3.73
C VAL A 107 -13.00 0.84 5.21
N ARG A 108 -12.31 0.05 6.05
CA ARG A 108 -12.54 0.15 7.48
C ARG A 108 -12.13 1.50 8.05
N GLY A 109 -11.13 2.12 7.40
CA GLY A 109 -10.67 3.43 7.82
C GLY A 109 -9.91 3.41 9.13
N PRO A 110 -9.60 4.59 9.65
CA PRO A 110 -8.88 4.68 10.91
C PRO A 110 -9.73 4.10 12.02
N ALA A 111 -9.12 3.35 12.87
CA ALA A 111 -9.84 2.62 13.88
C ALA A 111 -10.65 3.50 14.78
N LYS A 112 -10.28 4.62 15.09
CA LYS A 112 -10.96 5.39 15.93
C LYS A 112 -11.42 6.58 15.59
N ARG A 113 -11.64 6.77 14.53
CA ARG A 113 -12.09 7.95 14.18
C ARG A 113 -13.32 8.20 14.67
N LYS A 114 -13.84 8.49 15.36
CA LYS A 114 -15.01 8.76 15.75
C LYS A 114 -15.47 9.83 15.57
N LYS A 115 -16.02 10.12 15.46
CA LYS A 115 -16.49 11.16 15.20
C LYS A 115 -17.13 11.35 15.57
#